data_a4ed1ebfa9ccac5455ea84f402b57155
#
_entry.id   a4ed1ebfa9ccac5455ea84f402b57155
#
_cell.length_a   1.000
_cell.length_b   1.000
_cell.length_c   1.000
_cell.angle_alpha   90.00
_cell.angle_beta   90.00
_cell.angle_gamma   90.00
#
_symmetry.space_group_name_H-M   'P 1'
#
loop_
_entity.id
_entity.type
_entity.pdbx_description
1 polymer ?
#
loop_
_entity_poly.entity_id
_entity_poly.type
_entity_poly.pdbx_seq_one_letter_code
_entity_poly.pdbx_strand_id
1 'polypeptide(L)'
;MLLVKNIAKIVGIDTQHRDRVFGRDMDNVTTLDNAWLAVEDGKIAAFGETDTMPDESGFQRVVDAEGGMLYPSFCDSHTHIVYAGSREQEFLDKIHGLSYEEIARRGGGILNSADRLHETGEDALYEQAMQRVREVALMGTGAIEIKSGYGLTTEDELKMLRVIRRIKESVPLEVRATFLGAHAVPRNYIGRDDEYVDLICREMLPAVADEGLADYVDVFCDRGFFTIEQTRRIMREACKYGLPAKIHANELDFSGGVQLGVAEGALSVDHLERSGSAEIEALKGSLTMPTMLPGAAFFLGMSYPPAREMIASGLAVALASDYNPGSSPSGNMRMVMSLASIRMKMTPNEALTAATLNGAYAMGESDKLGSISVGKVANFFITKPMPSPEFFVYAYCTPLIARVFLRGEEYS
;
A
#
# COMPACT_ATOMS: atom_id res chain seq x y z
N MET A 1 27.38 -11.41 6.06
CA MET A 1 27.04 -11.60 4.64
C MET A 1 26.17 -12.84 4.46
N LEU A 2 25.13 -12.74 3.63
CA LEU A 2 24.24 -13.84 3.22
C LEU A 2 24.46 -14.12 1.73
N LEU A 3 24.52 -15.39 1.35
CA LEU A 3 24.45 -15.85 -0.04
C LEU A 3 23.15 -16.62 -0.26
N VAL A 4 22.40 -16.28 -1.28
CA VAL A 4 21.27 -17.07 -1.80
C VAL A 4 21.73 -17.71 -3.12
N LYS A 5 21.70 -19.03 -3.19
CA LYS A 5 22.09 -19.81 -4.36
C LYS A 5 20.96 -20.65 -4.94
N ASN A 6 21.20 -21.29 -6.07
CA ASN A 6 20.23 -22.17 -6.74
C ASN A 6 18.88 -21.47 -6.99
N ILE A 7 18.94 -20.19 -7.38
CA ILE A 7 17.78 -19.39 -7.76
C ILE A 7 17.49 -19.68 -9.24
N ALA A 8 16.30 -20.23 -9.54
CA ALA A 8 15.91 -20.51 -10.92
C ALA A 8 15.84 -19.21 -11.76
N LYS A 9 15.33 -18.14 -11.16
CA LYS A 9 15.20 -16.84 -11.82
C LYS A 9 15.12 -15.71 -10.77
N ILE A 10 15.92 -14.66 -10.94
CA ILE A 10 15.70 -13.38 -10.27
C ILE A 10 14.77 -12.55 -11.15
N VAL A 11 13.71 -12.01 -10.58
CA VAL A 11 12.69 -11.20 -11.27
C VAL A 11 12.67 -9.78 -10.67
N GLY A 12 12.44 -8.77 -11.50
CA GLY A 12 12.33 -7.38 -11.02
C GLY A 12 13.69 -6.70 -10.81
N ILE A 13 14.68 -7.04 -11.62
CA ILE A 13 15.99 -6.37 -11.62
C ILE A 13 15.84 -4.97 -12.22
N ASP A 14 16.47 -3.99 -11.56
CA ASP A 14 16.60 -2.63 -12.09
C ASP A 14 18.02 -2.08 -11.88
N THR A 15 18.84 -2.14 -12.92
CA THR A 15 20.22 -1.61 -12.90
C THR A 15 20.30 -0.11 -13.21
N GLN A 16 19.20 0.51 -13.60
CA GLN A 16 19.12 1.93 -13.92
C GLN A 16 18.74 2.79 -12.71
N HIS A 17 18.35 2.17 -11.60
CA HIS A 17 17.87 2.85 -10.39
C HIS A 17 16.73 3.83 -10.69
N ARG A 18 15.76 3.39 -11.50
CA ARG A 18 14.58 4.19 -11.82
C ARG A 18 13.76 4.43 -10.55
N ASP A 19 13.16 5.60 -10.45
CA ASP A 19 12.24 5.91 -9.36
C ASP A 19 10.87 5.26 -9.59
N ARG A 20 10.43 5.12 -10.84
CA ARG A 20 9.18 4.49 -11.27
C ARG A 20 9.24 4.09 -12.74
N VAL A 21 8.26 3.33 -13.20
CA VAL A 21 8.15 2.85 -14.58
C VAL A 21 6.80 3.26 -15.16
N PHE A 22 6.80 3.72 -16.42
CA PHE A 22 5.66 4.32 -17.09
C PHE A 22 5.11 3.45 -18.23
N GLY A 23 3.80 3.52 -18.43
CA GLY A 23 3.15 3.04 -19.63
C GLY A 23 3.54 1.61 -19.99
N ARG A 24 3.87 1.39 -21.25
CA ARG A 24 4.22 0.05 -21.77
C ARG A 24 5.51 -0.53 -21.18
N ASP A 25 6.40 0.31 -20.67
CA ASP A 25 7.64 -0.17 -20.05
C ASP A 25 7.39 -0.90 -18.73
N MET A 26 6.21 -0.75 -18.12
CA MET A 26 5.81 -1.54 -16.95
C MET A 26 5.74 -3.04 -17.23
N ASP A 27 5.55 -3.45 -18.49
CA ASP A 27 5.58 -4.86 -18.91
C ASP A 27 7.00 -5.41 -19.12
N ASN A 28 8.01 -4.53 -19.19
CA ASN A 28 9.41 -4.88 -19.44
C ASN A 28 10.15 -5.16 -18.13
N VAL A 29 9.82 -6.26 -17.45
CA VAL A 29 10.49 -6.69 -16.22
C VAL A 29 11.77 -7.44 -16.55
N THR A 30 12.92 -6.91 -16.13
CA THR A 30 14.20 -7.57 -16.31
C THR A 30 14.34 -8.78 -15.39
N THR A 31 14.84 -9.90 -15.93
CA THR A 31 15.07 -11.16 -15.21
C THR A 31 16.47 -11.69 -15.44
N LEU A 32 16.94 -12.57 -14.55
CA LEU A 32 18.21 -13.31 -14.67
C LEU A 32 17.96 -14.77 -14.32
N ASP A 33 18.25 -15.67 -15.24
CA ASP A 33 18.11 -17.13 -15.07
C ASP A 33 19.30 -17.73 -14.33
N ASN A 34 19.09 -18.86 -13.62
CA ASN A 34 20.15 -19.64 -12.97
C ASN A 34 21.10 -18.76 -12.14
N ALA A 35 20.55 -18.09 -11.14
CA ALA A 35 21.21 -16.98 -10.48
C ALA A 35 21.59 -17.25 -9.02
N TRP A 36 22.42 -16.34 -8.51
CA TRP A 36 22.74 -16.16 -7.10
C TRP A 36 22.56 -14.71 -6.70
N LEU A 37 22.40 -14.45 -5.39
CA LEU A 37 22.30 -13.10 -4.82
C LEU A 37 23.05 -13.05 -3.49
N ALA A 38 23.85 -12.00 -3.28
CA ALA A 38 24.58 -11.73 -2.04
C ALA A 38 24.00 -10.51 -1.32
N VAL A 39 23.95 -10.60 0.02
CA VAL A 39 23.51 -9.51 0.89
C VAL A 39 24.59 -9.18 1.90
N GLU A 40 24.86 -7.90 2.09
CA GLU A 40 25.75 -7.35 3.09
C GLU A 40 25.10 -6.17 3.80
N ASP A 41 25.17 -6.14 5.12
CA ASP A 41 24.61 -5.06 5.95
C ASP A 41 23.14 -4.72 5.63
N GLY A 42 22.34 -5.75 5.39
CA GLY A 42 20.92 -5.60 5.07
C GLY A 42 20.61 -5.05 3.67
N LYS A 43 21.60 -4.95 2.79
CA LYS A 43 21.48 -4.45 1.41
C LYS A 43 21.91 -5.50 0.40
N ILE A 44 21.34 -5.44 -0.79
CA ILE A 44 21.78 -6.22 -1.95
C ILE A 44 23.19 -5.77 -2.32
N ALA A 45 24.18 -6.65 -2.14
CA ALA A 45 25.58 -6.35 -2.44
C ALA A 45 25.95 -6.71 -3.88
N ALA A 46 25.48 -7.86 -4.36
CA ALA A 46 25.73 -8.34 -5.71
C ALA A 46 24.73 -9.42 -6.12
N PHE A 47 24.60 -9.69 -7.39
CA PHE A 47 23.90 -10.85 -7.96
C PHE A 47 24.50 -11.16 -9.35
N GLY A 48 24.33 -12.40 -9.81
CA GLY A 48 24.85 -12.85 -11.09
C GLY A 48 24.37 -14.24 -11.47
N GLU A 49 24.83 -14.72 -12.62
CA GLU A 49 24.61 -16.10 -13.07
C GLU A 49 25.41 -17.08 -12.20
N THR A 50 24.94 -18.32 -12.06
CA THR A 50 25.54 -19.34 -11.17
C THR A 50 27.02 -19.60 -11.45
N ASP A 51 27.47 -19.52 -12.71
CA ASP A 51 28.86 -19.71 -13.09
C ASP A 51 29.81 -18.58 -12.61
N THR A 52 29.23 -17.44 -12.21
CA THR A 52 29.96 -16.30 -11.62
C THR A 52 29.86 -16.23 -10.10
N MET A 53 29.25 -17.26 -9.48
CA MET A 53 28.99 -17.26 -8.04
C MET A 53 30.32 -17.27 -7.26
N PRO A 54 30.47 -16.39 -6.24
CA PRO A 54 31.63 -16.40 -5.36
C PRO A 54 31.71 -17.67 -4.50
N ASP A 55 32.89 -17.95 -3.95
CA ASP A 55 33.10 -19.09 -3.04
C ASP A 55 32.19 -18.94 -1.78
N GLU A 56 31.44 -19.98 -1.47
CA GLU A 56 30.51 -20.02 -0.33
C GLU A 56 31.20 -19.81 1.03
N SER A 57 32.49 -20.18 1.13
CA SER A 57 33.26 -20.04 2.38
C SER A 57 33.44 -18.60 2.86
N GLY A 58 33.21 -17.62 1.97
CA GLY A 58 33.23 -16.19 2.27
C GLY A 58 31.95 -15.66 2.97
N PHE A 59 30.92 -16.50 3.11
CA PHE A 59 29.61 -16.09 3.64
C PHE A 59 29.32 -16.72 4.99
N GLN A 60 28.73 -15.92 5.89
CA GLN A 60 28.30 -16.40 7.23
C GLN A 60 27.09 -17.31 7.13
N ARG A 61 26.22 -17.06 6.14
CA ARG A 61 25.00 -17.82 5.90
C ARG A 61 24.83 -18.07 4.41
N VAL A 62 24.54 -19.32 4.08
CA VAL A 62 24.19 -19.74 2.71
C VAL A 62 22.79 -20.30 2.72
N VAL A 63 21.96 -19.83 1.82
CA VAL A 63 20.57 -20.23 1.63
C VAL A 63 20.40 -20.84 0.25
N ASP A 64 19.87 -22.04 0.18
CA ASP A 64 19.49 -22.69 -1.05
C ASP A 64 18.05 -22.28 -1.40
N ALA A 65 17.82 -21.69 -2.57
CA ALA A 65 16.51 -21.34 -3.08
C ALA A 65 15.74 -22.55 -3.66
N GLU A 66 16.37 -23.73 -3.71
CA GLU A 66 15.76 -24.99 -4.15
C GLU A 66 15.09 -24.91 -5.53
N GLY A 67 15.62 -24.07 -6.43
CA GLY A 67 15.02 -23.81 -7.74
C GLY A 67 13.80 -22.90 -7.71
N GLY A 68 13.54 -22.23 -6.60
CA GLY A 68 12.53 -21.17 -6.52
C GLY A 68 12.96 -19.90 -7.25
N MET A 69 12.01 -19.02 -7.53
CA MET A 69 12.28 -17.70 -8.11
C MET A 69 12.36 -16.65 -7.00
N LEU A 70 13.23 -15.65 -7.18
CA LEU A 70 13.41 -14.56 -6.24
C LEU A 70 12.79 -13.27 -6.81
N TYR A 71 11.94 -12.62 -6.01
CA TYR A 71 11.25 -11.38 -6.32
C TYR A 71 11.57 -10.30 -5.29
N PRO A 72 11.57 -8.99 -5.66
CA PRO A 72 11.52 -7.93 -4.67
C PRO A 72 10.24 -8.05 -3.85
N SER A 73 10.29 -7.70 -2.56
CA SER A 73 9.08 -7.67 -1.73
C SER A 73 8.08 -6.64 -2.24
N PHE A 74 6.79 -6.86 -1.94
CA PHE A 74 5.74 -5.90 -2.25
C PHE A 74 5.89 -4.62 -1.41
N CYS A 75 5.49 -3.50 -2.01
CA CYS A 75 5.38 -2.19 -1.37
C CYS A 75 3.90 -1.79 -1.39
N ASP A 76 3.22 -2.06 -0.27
CA ASP A 76 1.79 -1.82 -0.11
C ASP A 76 1.54 -0.39 0.38
N SER A 77 1.28 0.51 -0.55
CA SER A 77 1.25 1.95 -0.34
C SER A 77 -0.09 2.50 0.19
N HIS A 78 -1.02 1.61 0.59
CA HIS A 78 -2.32 2.04 1.11
C HIS A 78 -2.94 0.95 1.97
N THR A 79 -2.90 1.12 3.30
CA THR A 79 -3.59 0.24 4.24
C THR A 79 -4.14 1.01 5.44
N HIS A 80 -5.15 0.41 6.10
CA HIS A 80 -5.71 0.84 7.37
C HIS A 80 -5.62 -0.30 8.39
N ILE A 81 -4.47 -0.95 8.46
CA ILE A 81 -4.26 -2.20 9.21
C ILE A 81 -4.40 -2.03 10.74
N VAL A 82 -4.33 -0.78 11.25
CA VAL A 82 -4.59 -0.44 12.66
C VAL A 82 -6.07 -0.14 12.84
N TYR A 83 -6.83 -1.15 13.27
CA TYR A 83 -8.26 -1.04 13.58
C TYR A 83 -8.66 -2.02 14.68
N ALA A 84 -9.75 -1.70 15.40
CA ALA A 84 -10.29 -2.50 16.48
C ALA A 84 -11.43 -3.41 16.00
N GLY A 85 -11.19 -4.73 16.05
CA GLY A 85 -12.18 -5.74 15.63
C GLY A 85 -12.45 -5.77 14.13
N SER A 86 -13.25 -6.71 13.70
CA SER A 86 -13.65 -6.90 12.30
C SER A 86 -15.08 -6.39 12.06
N ARG A 87 -15.49 -6.35 10.79
CA ARG A 87 -16.84 -5.91 10.37
C ARG A 87 -17.59 -7.02 9.64
N GLU A 88 -17.36 -8.28 9.99
CA GLU A 88 -18.00 -9.45 9.38
C GLU A 88 -19.53 -9.44 9.51
N GLN A 89 -20.10 -8.80 10.54
CA GLN A 89 -21.54 -8.66 10.66
C GLN A 89 -22.12 -7.74 9.58
N GLU A 90 -21.42 -6.65 9.25
CA GLU A 90 -21.82 -5.77 8.15
C GLU A 90 -21.68 -6.47 6.78
N PHE A 91 -20.72 -7.37 6.65
CA PHE A 91 -20.61 -8.22 5.47
C PHE A 91 -21.84 -9.14 5.32
N LEU A 92 -22.30 -9.76 6.40
CA LEU A 92 -23.54 -10.54 6.39
C LEU A 92 -24.76 -9.70 6.03
N ASP A 93 -24.86 -8.49 6.59
CA ASP A 93 -25.94 -7.55 6.28
C ASP A 93 -25.99 -7.20 4.77
N LYS A 94 -24.82 -6.98 4.16
CA LYS A 94 -24.69 -6.78 2.69
C LYS A 94 -25.16 -8.01 1.90
N ILE A 95 -24.77 -9.21 2.31
CA ILE A 95 -25.21 -10.48 1.68
C ILE A 95 -26.73 -10.62 1.77
N HIS A 96 -27.35 -10.18 2.85
CA HIS A 96 -28.80 -10.17 3.03
C HIS A 96 -29.51 -9.05 2.26
N GLY A 97 -28.77 -8.23 1.51
CA GLY A 97 -29.31 -7.20 0.63
C GLY A 97 -29.57 -5.85 1.29
N LEU A 98 -29.03 -5.61 2.49
CA LEU A 98 -29.10 -4.30 3.11
C LEU A 98 -28.24 -3.30 2.30
N SER A 99 -28.80 -2.11 2.06
CA SER A 99 -28.05 -1.02 1.44
C SER A 99 -26.98 -0.45 2.39
N TYR A 100 -25.99 0.19 1.82
CA TYR A 100 -24.97 0.91 2.60
C TYR A 100 -25.59 1.91 3.59
N GLU A 101 -26.64 2.63 3.16
CA GLU A 101 -27.37 3.60 4.00
C GLU A 101 -28.08 2.91 5.19
N GLU A 102 -28.66 1.74 4.97
CA GLU A 102 -29.29 0.95 6.05
C GLU A 102 -28.26 0.43 7.04
N ILE A 103 -27.12 -0.05 6.57
CA ILE A 103 -26.00 -0.48 7.41
C ILE A 103 -25.47 0.69 8.24
N ALA A 104 -25.23 1.86 7.62
CA ALA A 104 -24.80 3.07 8.31
C ALA A 104 -25.83 3.53 9.37
N ARG A 105 -27.13 3.49 9.05
CA ARG A 105 -28.21 3.85 10.00
C ARG A 105 -28.27 2.88 11.19
N ARG A 106 -27.88 1.64 11.04
CA ARG A 106 -27.74 0.64 12.12
C ARG A 106 -26.47 0.81 12.94
N GLY A 107 -25.67 1.85 12.65
CA GLY A 107 -24.44 2.14 13.36
C GLY A 107 -23.19 1.51 12.72
N GLY A 108 -23.28 0.97 11.51
CA GLY A 108 -22.15 0.42 10.76
C GLY A 108 -21.26 1.48 10.09
N GLY A 109 -20.29 1.05 9.31
CA GLY A 109 -19.38 1.90 8.58
C GLY A 109 -18.17 2.36 9.39
N ILE A 110 -17.50 3.43 8.91
CA ILE A 110 -16.31 4.03 9.54
C ILE A 110 -16.62 4.44 11.00
N LEU A 111 -17.82 4.98 11.25
CA LEU A 111 -18.22 5.42 12.58
C LEU A 111 -18.31 4.28 13.60
N ASN A 112 -18.73 3.08 13.19
CA ASN A 112 -18.71 1.89 14.04
C ASN A 112 -17.28 1.46 14.39
N SER A 113 -16.38 1.52 13.42
CA SER A 113 -14.96 1.26 13.68
C SER A 113 -14.37 2.30 14.64
N ALA A 114 -14.77 3.56 14.53
CA ALA A 114 -14.34 4.63 15.43
C ALA A 114 -14.85 4.40 16.87
N ASP A 115 -16.13 4.06 17.05
CA ASP A 115 -16.71 3.76 18.37
C ASP A 115 -15.92 2.61 19.05
N ARG A 116 -15.64 1.51 18.32
CA ARG A 116 -14.85 0.38 18.85
C ARG A 116 -13.40 0.77 19.16
N LEU A 117 -12.77 1.59 18.32
CA LEU A 117 -11.40 2.05 18.54
C LEU A 117 -11.30 2.95 19.77
N HIS A 118 -12.30 3.81 20.00
CA HIS A 118 -12.39 4.65 21.18
C HIS A 118 -12.35 3.83 22.47
N GLU A 119 -13.09 2.72 22.51
CA GLU A 119 -13.15 1.81 23.66
C GLU A 119 -11.92 0.89 23.78
N THR A 120 -11.08 0.79 22.74
CA THR A 120 -9.93 -0.13 22.71
C THR A 120 -8.67 0.56 23.19
N GLY A 121 -8.02 -0.02 24.21
CA GLY A 121 -6.72 0.47 24.70
C GLY A 121 -5.59 0.29 23.69
N GLU A 122 -4.56 1.12 23.79
CA GLU A 122 -3.44 1.18 22.84
C GLU A 122 -2.72 -0.18 22.70
N ASP A 123 -2.49 -0.90 23.81
CA ASP A 123 -1.81 -2.20 23.78
C ASP A 123 -2.64 -3.26 23.03
N ALA A 124 -3.95 -3.31 23.26
CA ALA A 124 -4.84 -4.25 22.56
C ALA A 124 -4.94 -3.91 21.06
N LEU A 125 -4.92 -2.64 20.69
CA LEU A 125 -4.89 -2.18 19.32
C LEU A 125 -3.58 -2.57 18.62
N TYR A 126 -2.44 -2.39 19.33
CA TYR A 126 -1.12 -2.80 18.84
C TYR A 126 -1.05 -4.31 18.60
N GLU A 127 -1.48 -5.14 19.53
CA GLU A 127 -1.45 -6.61 19.37
C GLU A 127 -2.29 -7.08 18.18
N GLN A 128 -3.49 -6.51 18.01
CA GLN A 128 -4.33 -6.82 16.85
C GLN A 128 -3.67 -6.41 15.52
N ALA A 129 -3.06 -5.23 15.48
CA ALA A 129 -2.37 -4.74 14.30
C ALA A 129 -1.13 -5.58 13.98
N MET A 130 -0.35 -5.98 14.99
CA MET A 130 0.83 -6.83 14.82
C MET A 130 0.52 -8.21 14.24
N GLN A 131 -0.65 -8.80 14.55
CA GLN A 131 -1.09 -10.04 13.90
C GLN A 131 -1.23 -9.85 12.38
N ARG A 132 -1.86 -8.74 11.95
CA ARG A 132 -2.04 -8.41 10.53
C ARG A 132 -0.72 -8.04 9.84
N VAL A 133 0.18 -7.34 10.54
CA VAL A 133 1.52 -7.03 10.02
C VAL A 133 2.32 -8.31 9.78
N ARG A 134 2.29 -9.27 10.70
CA ARG A 134 2.94 -10.58 10.51
C ARG A 134 2.34 -11.33 9.32
N GLU A 135 1.02 -11.31 9.20
CA GLU A 135 0.31 -11.96 8.08
C GLU A 135 0.80 -11.40 6.73
N VAL A 136 0.78 -10.08 6.54
CA VAL A 136 1.18 -9.48 5.26
C VAL A 136 2.68 -9.64 4.99
N ALA A 137 3.52 -9.59 6.01
CA ALA A 137 4.96 -9.84 5.88
C ALA A 137 5.24 -11.25 5.36
N LEU A 138 4.59 -12.28 5.93
CA LEU A 138 4.72 -13.68 5.48
C LEU A 138 4.14 -13.89 4.07
N MET A 139 3.26 -13.00 3.61
CA MET A 139 2.76 -12.97 2.24
C MET A 139 3.64 -12.15 1.27
N GLY A 140 4.85 -11.74 1.70
CA GLY A 140 5.86 -11.09 0.85
C GLY A 140 5.84 -9.57 0.85
N THR A 141 5.06 -8.92 1.69
CA THR A 141 5.09 -7.46 1.85
C THR A 141 6.30 -7.05 2.69
N GLY A 142 7.18 -6.23 2.13
CA GLY A 142 8.40 -5.74 2.80
C GLY A 142 8.36 -4.24 3.12
N ALA A 143 7.35 -3.54 2.60
CA ALA A 143 7.08 -2.15 2.92
C ALA A 143 5.57 -1.92 2.97
N ILE A 144 5.10 -1.14 3.95
CA ILE A 144 3.69 -0.89 4.17
C ILE A 144 3.44 0.55 4.61
N GLU A 145 2.46 1.20 4.00
CA GLU A 145 1.89 2.43 4.51
C GLU A 145 0.69 2.13 5.38
N ILE A 146 0.66 2.68 6.59
CA ILE A 146 -0.42 2.49 7.54
C ILE A 146 -1.06 3.85 7.84
N LYS A 147 -2.35 3.97 7.54
CA LYS A 147 -3.15 5.17 7.77
C LYS A 147 -3.87 5.08 9.12
N SER A 148 -4.00 6.21 9.82
CA SER A 148 -4.97 6.40 10.89
C SER A 148 -6.41 6.51 10.30
N GLY A 149 -7.32 7.22 10.94
CA GLY A 149 -8.63 7.55 10.34
C GLY A 149 -9.83 6.81 10.94
N TYR A 150 -9.60 6.00 11.94
CA TYR A 150 -10.68 5.44 12.77
C TYR A 150 -10.72 6.08 14.16
N GLY A 151 -9.89 7.09 14.44
CA GLY A 151 -9.94 7.84 15.68
C GLY A 151 -11.04 8.90 15.69
N LEU A 152 -11.06 9.73 14.67
CA LEU A 152 -11.98 10.84 14.46
C LEU A 152 -12.04 11.87 15.60
N THR A 153 -11.17 11.75 16.60
CA THR A 153 -10.89 12.71 17.66
C THR A 153 -9.39 12.93 17.74
N THR A 154 -8.94 14.05 18.32
CA THR A 154 -7.50 14.31 18.48
C THR A 154 -6.82 13.18 19.25
N GLU A 155 -7.39 12.76 20.38
CA GLU A 155 -6.82 11.73 21.25
C GLU A 155 -6.72 10.37 20.55
N ASP A 156 -7.78 9.92 19.88
CA ASP A 156 -7.81 8.61 19.26
C ASP A 156 -7.00 8.53 17.95
N GLU A 157 -6.91 9.62 17.17
CA GLU A 157 -6.01 9.70 16.02
C GLU A 157 -4.54 9.62 16.47
N LEU A 158 -4.16 10.35 17.52
CA LEU A 158 -2.83 10.25 18.12
C LEU A 158 -2.55 8.85 18.67
N LYS A 159 -3.54 8.21 19.32
CA LYS A 159 -3.44 6.82 19.78
C LYS A 159 -3.12 5.88 18.62
N MET A 160 -3.83 5.99 17.49
CA MET A 160 -3.57 5.17 16.30
C MET A 160 -2.14 5.41 15.77
N LEU A 161 -1.74 6.66 15.62
CA LEU A 161 -0.41 7.01 15.12
C LEU A 161 0.73 6.56 16.06
N ARG A 162 0.51 6.61 17.37
CA ARG A 162 1.46 6.04 18.36
C ARG A 162 1.57 4.53 18.22
N VAL A 163 0.46 3.81 17.95
CA VAL A 163 0.50 2.39 17.63
C VAL A 163 1.29 2.15 16.35
N ILE A 164 1.10 2.94 15.31
CA ILE A 164 1.88 2.82 14.04
C ILE A 164 3.38 3.04 14.32
N ARG A 165 3.75 4.02 15.14
CA ARG A 165 5.15 4.24 15.56
C ARG A 165 5.72 3.03 16.28
N ARG A 166 4.98 2.42 17.22
CA ARG A 166 5.41 1.18 17.92
C ARG A 166 5.60 0.03 16.94
N ILE A 167 4.71 -0.12 15.93
CA ILE A 167 4.88 -1.13 14.88
C ILE A 167 6.18 -0.87 14.12
N LYS A 168 6.41 0.36 13.64
CA LYS A 168 7.62 0.77 12.90
C LYS A 168 8.91 0.44 13.66
N GLU A 169 8.91 0.60 14.99
CA GLU A 169 10.04 0.30 15.86
C GLU A 169 10.23 -1.20 16.12
N SER A 170 9.19 -2.02 15.93
CA SER A 170 9.15 -3.43 16.34
C SER A 170 9.38 -4.42 15.18
N VAL A 171 9.32 -3.97 13.94
CA VAL A 171 9.36 -4.86 12.76
C VAL A 171 10.48 -4.47 11.78
N PRO A 172 11.03 -5.42 11.03
CA PRO A 172 12.03 -5.13 10.01
C PRO A 172 11.44 -4.59 8.69
N LEU A 173 10.11 -4.49 8.57
CA LEU A 173 9.44 -3.87 7.43
C LEU A 173 9.73 -2.37 7.37
N GLU A 174 9.73 -1.80 6.17
CA GLU A 174 9.63 -0.35 6.05
C GLU A 174 8.19 0.09 6.28
N VAL A 175 7.95 0.94 7.28
CA VAL A 175 6.62 1.42 7.65
C VAL A 175 6.54 2.93 7.46
N ARG A 176 5.53 3.39 6.73
CA ARG A 176 5.17 4.81 6.60
C ARG A 176 3.84 5.06 7.29
N ALA A 177 3.80 6.14 8.06
CA ALA A 177 2.62 6.54 8.82
C ALA A 177 1.88 7.67 8.11
N THR A 178 0.57 7.54 7.93
CA THR A 178 -0.27 8.57 7.31
C THR A 178 -1.36 9.02 8.27
N PHE A 179 -1.41 10.31 8.54
CA PHE A 179 -2.51 10.90 9.29
C PHE A 179 -3.73 11.07 8.39
N LEU A 180 -4.85 10.45 8.76
CA LEU A 180 -6.12 10.48 8.03
C LEU A 180 -7.28 10.94 8.94
N GLY A 181 -7.12 12.01 9.70
CA GLY A 181 -8.21 12.56 10.51
C GLY A 181 -9.45 12.93 9.69
N ALA A 182 -9.26 13.21 8.41
CA ALA A 182 -10.34 13.48 7.45
C ALA A 182 -10.81 12.22 6.70
N HIS A 183 -11.11 11.12 7.43
CA HIS A 183 -11.66 9.89 6.87
C HIS A 183 -13.20 9.90 6.86
N ALA A 184 -13.82 10.44 7.90
CA ALA A 184 -15.26 10.67 7.98
C ALA A 184 -15.54 11.81 8.96
N VAL A 185 -16.72 12.41 8.86
CA VAL A 185 -17.19 13.40 9.84
C VAL A 185 -17.77 12.64 11.05
N PRO A 186 -17.25 12.82 12.27
CA PRO A 186 -17.76 12.13 13.46
C PRO A 186 -19.16 12.58 13.84
N ARG A 187 -19.88 11.72 14.56
CA ARG A 187 -21.33 11.90 14.87
C ARG A 187 -21.67 13.27 15.48
N ASN A 188 -20.81 13.78 16.35
CA ASN A 188 -20.98 15.06 17.04
C ASN A 188 -20.74 16.29 16.14
N TYR A 189 -20.19 16.09 14.92
CA TYR A 189 -19.97 17.14 13.93
C TYR A 189 -20.86 17.01 12.69
N ILE A 190 -21.75 16.03 12.59
CA ILE A 190 -22.66 15.89 11.45
C ILE A 190 -23.43 17.21 11.21
N GLY A 191 -23.34 17.74 9.98
CA GLY A 191 -23.89 19.04 9.59
C GLY A 191 -23.06 20.26 10.04
N ARG A 192 -21.88 20.04 10.63
CA ARG A 192 -20.91 21.04 11.02
C ARG A 192 -19.50 20.67 10.51
N ASP A 193 -19.43 20.18 9.28
CA ASP A 193 -18.25 19.58 8.67
C ASP A 193 -17.07 20.55 8.65
N ASP A 194 -17.32 21.85 8.41
CA ASP A 194 -16.27 22.88 8.43
C ASP A 194 -15.68 23.11 9.84
N GLU A 195 -16.47 22.92 10.91
CA GLU A 195 -15.95 22.99 12.27
C GLU A 195 -15.04 21.78 12.58
N TYR A 196 -15.35 20.61 12.00
CA TYR A 196 -14.48 19.44 12.11
C TYR A 196 -13.18 19.64 11.31
N VAL A 197 -13.25 20.23 10.11
CA VAL A 197 -12.05 20.63 9.37
C VAL A 197 -11.22 21.66 10.13
N ASP A 198 -11.88 22.59 10.87
CA ASP A 198 -11.19 23.50 11.78
C ASP A 198 -10.43 22.76 12.90
N LEU A 199 -11.05 21.73 13.50
CA LEU A 199 -10.41 20.86 14.51
C LEU A 199 -9.18 20.15 13.92
N ILE A 200 -9.31 19.55 12.73
CA ILE A 200 -8.20 18.89 12.04
C ILE A 200 -7.05 19.86 11.83
N CYS A 201 -7.33 21.04 11.29
CA CYS A 201 -6.30 22.02 10.94
C CYS A 201 -5.64 22.70 12.14
N ARG A 202 -6.42 23.01 13.20
CA ARG A 202 -5.96 23.84 14.32
C ARG A 202 -5.51 23.04 15.54
N GLU A 203 -5.90 21.77 15.64
CA GLU A 203 -5.58 20.93 16.79
C GLU A 203 -4.89 19.63 16.39
N MET A 204 -5.50 18.80 15.51
CA MET A 204 -4.95 17.50 15.19
C MET A 204 -3.60 17.60 14.44
N LEU A 205 -3.52 18.35 13.36
CA LEU A 205 -2.28 18.49 12.56
C LEU A 205 -1.11 19.06 13.38
N PRO A 206 -1.28 20.14 14.19
CA PRO A 206 -0.23 20.58 15.11
C PRO A 206 0.23 19.48 16.07
N ALA A 207 -0.71 18.77 16.72
CA ALA A 207 -0.38 17.71 17.67
C ALA A 207 0.36 16.54 17.03
N VAL A 208 -0.05 16.12 15.82
CA VAL A 208 0.64 15.10 15.02
C VAL A 208 2.06 15.53 14.66
N ALA A 209 2.24 16.78 14.27
CA ALA A 209 3.53 17.35 13.90
C ALA A 209 4.45 17.50 15.12
N ASP A 210 3.93 17.98 16.25
CA ASP A 210 4.70 18.17 17.49
C ASP A 210 5.27 16.84 18.01
N GLU A 211 4.55 15.72 17.86
CA GLU A 211 5.04 14.39 18.23
C GLU A 211 5.82 13.69 17.09
N GLY A 212 5.85 14.23 15.88
CA GLY A 212 6.51 13.62 14.72
C GLY A 212 5.92 12.24 14.35
N LEU A 213 4.59 12.11 14.37
CA LEU A 213 3.90 10.83 14.27
C LEU A 213 3.57 10.40 12.86
N ALA A 214 3.55 11.29 11.88
CA ALA A 214 3.15 10.98 10.51
C ALA A 214 4.22 11.40 9.50
N ASP A 215 4.33 10.60 8.43
CA ASP A 215 5.11 10.91 7.24
C ASP A 215 4.27 11.65 6.20
N TYR A 216 2.95 11.43 6.17
CA TYR A 216 1.99 11.96 5.19
C TYR A 216 0.69 12.38 5.85
N VAL A 217 -0.10 13.19 5.11
CA VAL A 217 -1.51 13.45 5.39
C VAL A 217 -2.35 12.85 4.27
N ASP A 218 -3.57 12.38 4.59
CA ASP A 218 -4.55 11.91 3.62
C ASP A 218 -5.94 12.47 3.92
N VAL A 219 -6.79 12.56 2.91
CA VAL A 219 -8.17 13.06 3.01
C VAL A 219 -9.08 12.22 2.12
N PHE A 220 -10.22 11.80 2.64
CA PHE A 220 -11.24 11.14 1.83
C PHE A 220 -12.07 12.19 1.07
N CYS A 221 -11.61 12.52 -0.12
CA CYS A 221 -12.18 13.52 -1.00
C CYS A 221 -13.19 12.89 -1.95
N ASP A 222 -14.42 12.68 -1.47
CA ASP A 222 -15.47 12.09 -2.30
C ASP A 222 -16.86 12.58 -1.88
N ARG A 223 -17.87 12.30 -2.71
CA ARG A 223 -19.27 12.65 -2.42
C ARG A 223 -19.74 12.00 -1.13
N GLY A 224 -20.21 12.83 -0.19
CA GLY A 224 -20.68 12.39 1.11
C GLY A 224 -19.58 12.36 2.19
N PHE A 225 -18.36 12.71 1.83
CA PHE A 225 -17.21 12.87 2.72
C PHE A 225 -16.70 14.31 2.64
N PHE A 226 -15.40 14.54 2.34
CA PHE A 226 -14.86 15.89 2.30
C PHE A 226 -14.88 16.48 0.90
N THR A 227 -15.26 17.76 0.82
CA THR A 227 -15.30 18.52 -0.44
C THR A 227 -13.89 18.90 -0.92
N ILE A 228 -13.79 19.31 -2.18
CA ILE A 228 -12.56 19.83 -2.80
C ILE A 228 -11.95 20.97 -1.97
N GLU A 229 -12.78 21.91 -1.50
CA GLU A 229 -12.28 23.07 -0.72
C GLU A 229 -11.80 22.66 0.67
N GLN A 230 -12.52 21.77 1.34
CA GLN A 230 -12.11 21.21 2.63
C GLN A 230 -10.81 20.41 2.50
N THR A 231 -10.71 19.57 1.48
CA THR A 231 -9.50 18.79 1.17
C THR A 231 -8.32 19.71 0.89
N ARG A 232 -8.48 20.70 0.02
CA ARG A 232 -7.43 21.69 -0.27
C ARG A 232 -6.95 22.40 0.99
N ARG A 233 -7.87 22.78 1.86
CA ARG A 233 -7.54 23.46 3.11
C ARG A 233 -6.69 22.58 4.02
N ILE A 234 -7.06 21.30 4.20
CA ILE A 234 -6.31 20.34 5.02
C ILE A 234 -4.92 20.11 4.43
N MET A 235 -4.81 19.86 3.11
CA MET A 235 -3.53 19.63 2.44
C MET A 235 -2.57 20.82 2.61
N ARG A 236 -3.08 22.05 2.42
CA ARG A 236 -2.27 23.26 2.57
C ARG A 236 -1.84 23.53 4.01
N GLU A 237 -2.67 23.16 4.98
CA GLU A 237 -2.30 23.22 6.40
C GLU A 237 -1.22 22.20 6.71
N ALA A 238 -1.36 20.95 6.28
CA ALA A 238 -0.39 19.88 6.48
C ALA A 238 0.99 20.21 5.85
N CYS A 239 0.98 20.88 4.69
CA CYS A 239 2.20 21.32 4.02
C CYS A 239 3.06 22.24 4.90
N LYS A 240 2.47 23.06 5.80
CA LYS A 240 3.21 23.92 6.73
C LYS A 240 4.03 23.13 7.74
N TYR A 241 3.65 21.89 7.99
CA TYR A 241 4.34 20.96 8.87
C TYR A 241 5.24 19.97 8.12
N GLY A 242 5.41 20.15 6.80
CA GLY A 242 6.23 19.28 5.96
C GLY A 242 5.63 17.91 5.69
N LEU A 243 4.31 17.74 5.83
CA LEU A 243 3.59 16.52 5.53
C LEU A 243 3.08 16.53 4.06
N PRO A 244 3.68 15.78 3.13
CA PRO A 244 3.15 15.60 1.79
C PRO A 244 1.76 14.97 1.83
N ALA A 245 0.91 15.31 0.86
CA ALA A 245 -0.46 14.83 0.82
C ALA A 245 -0.63 13.59 -0.05
N LYS A 246 -1.59 12.78 0.32
CA LYS A 246 -2.23 11.72 -0.46
C LYS A 246 -3.74 11.97 -0.46
N ILE A 247 -4.50 11.36 -1.33
CA ILE A 247 -5.96 11.56 -1.39
C ILE A 247 -6.65 10.25 -1.74
N HIS A 248 -7.65 9.82 -0.93
CA HIS A 248 -8.68 8.91 -1.42
C HIS A 248 -9.54 9.70 -2.40
N ALA A 249 -9.51 9.32 -3.66
CA ALA A 249 -10.08 10.11 -4.75
C ALA A 249 -10.90 9.25 -5.70
N ASN A 250 -12.11 9.72 -6.03
CA ASN A 250 -12.92 9.12 -7.08
C ASN A 250 -13.24 7.63 -6.84
N GLU A 251 -13.45 7.22 -5.59
CA GLU A 251 -13.92 5.88 -5.24
C GLU A 251 -15.41 5.72 -5.57
N LEU A 252 -16.24 6.65 -5.09
CA LEU A 252 -17.69 6.58 -5.15
C LEU A 252 -18.27 7.38 -6.31
N ASP A 253 -17.68 8.55 -6.62
CA ASP A 253 -18.13 9.45 -7.68
C ASP A 253 -16.96 10.16 -8.37
N PHE A 254 -17.24 10.86 -9.47
CA PHE A 254 -16.33 11.80 -10.11
C PHE A 254 -16.22 13.07 -9.26
N SER A 255 -15.51 13.00 -8.16
CA SER A 255 -15.45 14.02 -7.12
C SER A 255 -14.51 15.18 -7.44
N GLY A 256 -13.61 15.02 -8.43
CA GLY A 256 -12.55 15.99 -8.75
C GLY A 256 -11.31 15.87 -7.87
N GLY A 257 -11.25 14.86 -7.00
CA GLY A 257 -10.11 14.61 -6.10
C GLY A 257 -8.80 14.37 -6.85
N VAL A 258 -8.87 13.73 -8.03
CA VAL A 258 -7.69 13.51 -8.90
C VAL A 258 -7.09 14.83 -9.38
N GLN A 259 -7.92 15.71 -9.92
CA GLN A 259 -7.49 17.02 -10.42
C GLN A 259 -6.94 17.90 -9.28
N LEU A 260 -7.56 17.82 -8.11
CA LEU A 260 -7.07 18.50 -6.91
C LEU A 260 -5.70 17.97 -6.51
N GLY A 261 -5.53 16.63 -6.42
CA GLY A 261 -4.28 16.00 -6.04
C GLY A 261 -3.13 16.43 -6.94
N VAL A 262 -3.35 16.42 -8.25
CA VAL A 262 -2.36 16.91 -9.22
C VAL A 262 -2.06 18.41 -9.01
N ALA A 263 -3.08 19.24 -8.84
CA ALA A 263 -2.91 20.69 -8.70
C ALA A 263 -2.17 21.10 -7.41
N GLU A 264 -2.37 20.36 -6.31
CA GLU A 264 -1.71 20.62 -5.02
C GLU A 264 -0.44 19.75 -4.82
N GLY A 265 -0.04 18.96 -5.83
CA GLY A 265 1.20 18.16 -5.79
C GLY A 265 1.17 16.98 -4.82
N ALA A 266 0.02 16.31 -4.71
CA ALA A 266 -0.08 15.09 -3.91
C ALA A 266 0.87 14.00 -4.39
N LEU A 267 1.44 13.23 -3.46
CA LEU A 267 2.31 12.09 -3.78
C LEU A 267 1.53 11.00 -4.53
N SER A 268 0.31 10.70 -4.09
CA SER A 268 -0.59 9.80 -4.80
C SER A 268 -2.06 10.23 -4.71
N VAL A 269 -2.85 9.73 -5.65
CA VAL A 269 -4.31 9.70 -5.60
C VAL A 269 -4.74 8.26 -5.69
N ASP A 270 -5.50 7.82 -4.71
CA ASP A 270 -5.74 6.42 -4.44
C ASP A 270 -7.23 6.07 -4.70
N HIS A 271 -7.56 4.81 -5.01
CA HIS A 271 -8.85 4.26 -5.45
C HIS A 271 -9.09 4.34 -6.94
N LEU A 272 -9.67 5.44 -7.45
CA LEU A 272 -9.83 5.74 -8.89
C LEU A 272 -10.89 4.89 -9.62
N GLU A 273 -11.83 4.25 -8.90
CA GLU A 273 -12.93 3.47 -9.48
C GLU A 273 -13.80 4.30 -10.44
N ARG A 274 -13.90 5.61 -10.15
CA ARG A 274 -14.62 6.61 -10.94
C ARG A 274 -13.64 7.52 -11.68
N SER A 275 -12.90 6.93 -12.62
CA SER A 275 -11.95 7.67 -13.45
C SER A 275 -12.25 7.44 -14.93
N GLY A 276 -11.99 8.48 -15.73
CA GLY A 276 -12.15 8.49 -17.17
C GLY A 276 -11.08 9.35 -17.85
N SER A 277 -11.39 9.82 -19.06
CA SER A 277 -10.42 10.57 -19.85
C SER A 277 -9.96 11.88 -19.19
N ALA A 278 -10.81 12.54 -18.40
CA ALA A 278 -10.47 13.79 -17.74
C ALA A 278 -9.44 13.59 -16.62
N GLU A 279 -9.58 12.52 -15.82
CA GLU A 279 -8.66 12.14 -14.75
C GLU A 279 -7.31 11.67 -15.34
N ILE A 280 -7.37 10.85 -16.39
CA ILE A 280 -6.17 10.39 -17.11
C ILE A 280 -5.39 11.58 -17.69
N GLU A 281 -6.08 12.54 -18.30
CA GLU A 281 -5.44 13.73 -18.86
C GLU A 281 -4.82 14.61 -17.77
N ALA A 282 -5.49 14.76 -16.62
CA ALA A 282 -4.95 15.51 -15.49
C ALA A 282 -3.65 14.88 -14.92
N LEU A 283 -3.57 13.56 -14.91
CA LEU A 283 -2.40 12.83 -14.40
C LEU A 283 -1.20 12.86 -15.33
N LYS A 284 -1.39 13.11 -16.65
CA LYS A 284 -0.27 13.15 -17.60
C LYS A 284 0.74 14.23 -17.25
N GLY A 285 2.01 13.84 -17.20
CA GLY A 285 3.13 14.74 -16.90
C GLY A 285 3.21 15.18 -15.44
N SER A 286 2.30 14.73 -14.56
CA SER A 286 2.36 15.00 -13.12
C SER A 286 3.36 14.06 -12.42
N LEU A 287 3.72 14.42 -11.18
CA LEU A 287 4.49 13.55 -10.28
C LEU A 287 3.57 12.68 -9.40
N THR A 288 2.28 12.95 -9.38
CA THR A 288 1.29 12.23 -8.58
C THR A 288 1.09 10.82 -9.09
N MET A 289 1.22 9.82 -8.21
CA MET A 289 1.04 8.41 -8.55
C MET A 289 -0.45 8.02 -8.46
N PRO A 290 -1.09 7.59 -9.56
CA PRO A 290 -2.38 6.92 -9.49
C PRO A 290 -2.21 5.54 -8.89
N THR A 291 -2.83 5.30 -7.72
CA THR A 291 -2.76 4.03 -6.98
C THR A 291 -4.14 3.38 -6.97
N MET A 292 -4.23 2.18 -7.53
CA MET A 292 -5.49 1.46 -7.67
C MET A 292 -5.64 0.37 -6.62
N LEU A 293 -6.86 0.19 -6.10
CA LEU A 293 -7.20 -0.68 -4.98
C LEU A 293 -8.23 -1.74 -5.39
N PRO A 294 -7.86 -2.71 -6.28
CA PRO A 294 -8.83 -3.65 -6.84
C PRO A 294 -9.46 -4.58 -5.79
N GLY A 295 -8.87 -4.71 -4.60
CA GLY A 295 -9.46 -5.44 -3.47
C GLY A 295 -10.75 -4.79 -2.98
N ALA A 296 -10.78 -3.46 -2.85
CA ALA A 296 -11.96 -2.68 -2.47
C ALA A 296 -13.07 -2.82 -3.53
N ALA A 297 -12.75 -2.59 -4.80
CA ALA A 297 -13.71 -2.75 -5.89
C ALA A 297 -14.30 -4.16 -5.95
N PHE A 298 -13.48 -5.20 -5.68
CA PHE A 298 -13.92 -6.60 -5.61
C PHE A 298 -14.91 -6.83 -4.46
N PHE A 299 -14.51 -6.46 -3.25
CA PHE A 299 -15.29 -6.75 -2.04
C PHE A 299 -16.61 -5.97 -1.99
N LEU A 300 -16.60 -4.74 -2.49
CA LEU A 300 -17.80 -3.89 -2.56
C LEU A 300 -18.67 -4.14 -3.80
N GLY A 301 -18.21 -4.94 -4.77
CA GLY A 301 -18.93 -5.20 -6.02
C GLY A 301 -18.99 -3.99 -6.95
N MET A 302 -17.98 -3.12 -6.91
CA MET A 302 -17.90 -1.88 -7.67
C MET A 302 -17.25 -2.07 -9.06
N SER A 303 -17.29 -1.01 -9.86
CA SER A 303 -16.47 -0.90 -11.07
C SER A 303 -14.99 -0.89 -10.70
N TYR A 304 -14.14 -1.37 -11.59
CA TYR A 304 -12.69 -1.30 -11.39
C TYR A 304 -12.10 -0.05 -12.04
N PRO A 305 -10.99 0.48 -11.49
CA PRO A 305 -10.25 1.57 -12.13
C PRO A 305 -9.81 1.21 -13.57
N PRO A 306 -9.73 2.19 -14.50
CA PRO A 306 -9.40 1.95 -15.91
C PRO A 306 -7.88 1.79 -16.15
N ALA A 307 -7.25 0.80 -15.50
CA ALA A 307 -5.79 0.60 -15.55
C ALA A 307 -5.24 0.48 -16.97
N ARG A 308 -5.95 -0.27 -17.84
CA ARG A 308 -5.49 -0.46 -19.23
C ARG A 308 -5.38 0.85 -19.99
N GLU A 309 -6.36 1.74 -19.80
CA GLU A 309 -6.39 3.06 -20.44
C GLU A 309 -5.32 3.98 -19.84
N MET A 310 -5.13 3.95 -18.53
CA MET A 310 -4.07 4.70 -17.84
C MET A 310 -2.68 4.32 -18.37
N ILE A 311 -2.37 3.01 -18.39
CA ILE A 311 -1.08 2.49 -18.89
C ILE A 311 -0.91 2.80 -20.38
N ALA A 312 -1.95 2.58 -21.21
CA ALA A 312 -1.90 2.89 -22.63
C ALA A 312 -1.68 4.39 -22.91
N SER A 313 -2.12 5.25 -21.99
CA SER A 313 -1.89 6.71 -22.05
C SER A 313 -0.50 7.14 -21.57
N GLY A 314 0.36 6.19 -21.18
CA GLY A 314 1.72 6.46 -20.75
C GLY A 314 1.88 6.78 -19.27
N LEU A 315 0.87 6.54 -18.44
CA LEU A 315 0.96 6.76 -16.99
C LEU A 315 1.74 5.63 -16.31
N ALA A 316 2.49 5.97 -15.27
CA ALA A 316 2.87 5.03 -14.22
C ALA A 316 1.64 4.80 -13.34
N VAL A 317 1.43 3.56 -12.88
CA VAL A 317 0.35 3.22 -11.95
C VAL A 317 0.89 2.33 -10.84
N ALA A 318 0.33 2.45 -9.64
CA ALA A 318 0.61 1.58 -8.50
C ALA A 318 -0.60 0.73 -8.12
N LEU A 319 -0.36 -0.35 -7.38
CA LEU A 319 -1.37 -1.22 -6.78
C LEU A 319 -1.14 -1.30 -5.28
N ALA A 320 -2.21 -1.26 -4.51
CA ALA A 320 -2.19 -1.47 -3.07
C ALA A 320 -3.39 -2.30 -2.60
N SER A 321 -3.33 -2.80 -1.36
CA SER A 321 -4.33 -3.74 -0.86
C SER A 321 -5.59 -3.07 -0.31
N ASP A 322 -5.47 -1.86 0.20
CA ASP A 322 -6.51 -1.21 1.02
C ASP A 322 -6.91 -2.06 2.23
N TYR A 323 -5.95 -2.76 2.85
CA TYR A 323 -6.29 -3.67 3.94
C TYR A 323 -6.98 -2.93 5.09
N ASN A 324 -8.29 -3.11 5.17
CA ASN A 324 -9.17 -2.49 6.17
C ASN A 324 -10.36 -3.41 6.50
N PRO A 325 -11.10 -3.17 7.61
CA PRO A 325 -12.16 -4.08 8.03
C PRO A 325 -13.45 -3.97 7.21
N GLY A 326 -13.61 -2.93 6.37
CA GLY A 326 -14.90 -2.60 5.75
C GLY A 326 -15.04 -2.88 4.28
N SER A 327 -13.99 -2.61 3.53
CA SER A 327 -13.98 -2.67 2.05
C SER A 327 -12.95 -3.63 1.48
N SER A 328 -11.91 -4.01 2.24
CA SER A 328 -10.87 -4.93 1.75
C SER A 328 -10.19 -5.66 2.93
N PRO A 329 -10.82 -6.68 3.52
CA PRO A 329 -10.29 -7.33 4.73
C PRO A 329 -9.15 -8.32 4.41
N SER A 330 -8.22 -7.95 3.55
CA SER A 330 -7.06 -8.77 3.15
C SER A 330 -5.92 -7.92 2.63
N GLY A 331 -4.70 -8.14 3.15
CA GLY A 331 -3.46 -7.56 2.65
C GLY A 331 -2.71 -8.45 1.65
N ASN A 332 -3.38 -9.39 0.98
CA ASN A 332 -2.76 -10.31 0.05
C ASN A 332 -2.46 -9.62 -1.30
N MET A 333 -1.24 -9.08 -1.47
CA MET A 333 -0.82 -8.40 -2.69
C MET A 333 -0.82 -9.30 -3.93
N ARG A 334 -0.65 -10.62 -3.79
CA ARG A 334 -0.82 -11.55 -4.93
C ARG A 334 -2.26 -11.58 -5.43
N MET A 335 -3.23 -11.58 -4.50
CA MET A 335 -4.65 -11.48 -4.89
C MET A 335 -4.94 -10.15 -5.57
N VAL A 336 -4.37 -9.04 -5.07
CA VAL A 336 -4.45 -7.70 -5.68
C VAL A 336 -3.93 -7.73 -7.11
N MET A 337 -2.74 -8.29 -7.36
CA MET A 337 -2.17 -8.47 -8.70
C MET A 337 -3.05 -9.32 -9.62
N SER A 338 -3.62 -10.40 -9.08
CA SER A 338 -4.50 -11.30 -9.86
C SER A 338 -5.80 -10.60 -10.24
N LEU A 339 -6.40 -9.81 -9.33
CA LEU A 339 -7.57 -8.98 -9.63
C LEU A 339 -7.24 -7.93 -10.69
N ALA A 340 -6.10 -7.27 -10.58
CA ALA A 340 -5.63 -6.30 -11.58
C ALA A 340 -5.48 -6.94 -12.97
N SER A 341 -4.92 -8.14 -13.04
CA SER A 341 -4.76 -8.85 -14.31
C SER A 341 -6.10 -9.32 -14.89
N ILE A 342 -6.95 -9.95 -14.07
CA ILE A 342 -8.22 -10.52 -14.53
C ILE A 342 -9.25 -9.45 -14.86
N ARG A 343 -9.40 -8.45 -13.99
CA ARG A 343 -10.47 -7.45 -14.03
C ARG A 343 -10.05 -6.15 -14.72
N MET A 344 -8.79 -5.71 -14.56
CA MET A 344 -8.30 -4.44 -15.08
C MET A 344 -7.40 -4.61 -16.31
N LYS A 345 -7.16 -5.87 -16.74
CA LYS A 345 -6.39 -6.23 -17.94
C LYS A 345 -4.93 -5.80 -17.92
N MET A 346 -4.35 -5.75 -16.73
CA MET A 346 -2.91 -5.60 -16.57
C MET A 346 -2.20 -6.93 -16.89
N THR A 347 -1.04 -6.89 -17.54
CA THR A 347 -0.21 -8.09 -17.63
C THR A 347 0.35 -8.46 -16.27
N PRO A 348 0.81 -9.70 -16.03
CA PRO A 348 1.49 -10.07 -14.79
C PRO A 348 2.70 -9.18 -14.46
N ASN A 349 3.47 -8.78 -15.46
CA ASN A 349 4.62 -7.90 -15.29
C ASN A 349 4.21 -6.47 -14.93
N GLU A 350 3.18 -5.91 -15.58
CA GLU A 350 2.62 -4.60 -15.22
C GLU A 350 2.11 -4.61 -13.78
N ALA A 351 1.41 -5.67 -13.37
CA ALA A 351 0.92 -5.81 -12.00
C ALA A 351 2.06 -5.96 -10.98
N LEU A 352 3.14 -6.68 -11.32
CA LEU A 352 4.33 -6.78 -10.48
C LEU A 352 5.01 -5.42 -10.32
N THR A 353 5.26 -4.72 -11.42
CA THR A 353 5.86 -3.37 -11.41
C THR A 353 5.03 -2.41 -10.55
N ALA A 354 3.70 -2.47 -10.67
CA ALA A 354 2.76 -1.64 -9.91
C ALA A 354 2.75 -1.96 -8.40
N ALA A 355 2.93 -3.24 -8.03
CA ALA A 355 2.94 -3.70 -6.63
C ALA A 355 4.34 -3.61 -5.97
N THR A 356 5.38 -3.28 -6.72
CA THR A 356 6.76 -3.23 -6.24
C THR A 356 7.37 -1.83 -6.45
N LEU A 357 8.02 -1.54 -7.58
CA LEU A 357 8.74 -0.28 -7.78
C LEU A 357 7.81 0.94 -7.79
N ASN A 358 6.67 0.88 -8.48
CA ASN A 358 5.71 1.98 -8.49
C ASN A 358 4.98 2.12 -7.13
N GLY A 359 4.72 1.00 -6.42
CA GLY A 359 4.25 1.02 -5.03
C GLY A 359 5.27 1.68 -4.09
N ALA A 360 6.57 1.38 -4.26
CA ALA A 360 7.62 2.06 -3.50
C ALA A 360 7.67 3.56 -3.78
N TYR A 361 7.47 3.98 -5.03
CA TYR A 361 7.36 5.40 -5.37
C TYR A 361 6.16 6.06 -4.68
N ALA A 362 5.00 5.40 -4.68
CA ALA A 362 3.80 5.90 -3.99
C ALA A 362 3.97 6.03 -2.46
N MET A 363 5.03 5.40 -1.91
CA MET A 363 5.46 5.52 -0.52
C MET A 363 6.66 6.47 -0.32
N GLY A 364 7.20 7.08 -1.40
CA GLY A 364 8.42 7.89 -1.33
C GLY A 364 9.69 7.09 -1.01
N GLU A 365 9.73 5.77 -1.31
CA GLU A 365 10.81 4.85 -0.92
C GLU A 365 11.45 4.12 -2.13
N SER A 366 11.20 4.57 -3.35
CA SER A 366 11.71 3.89 -4.56
C SER A 366 13.24 3.93 -4.72
N ASP A 367 13.91 4.85 -4.05
CA ASP A 367 15.37 4.90 -3.95
C ASP A 367 15.96 3.71 -3.16
N LYS A 368 15.19 3.13 -2.23
CA LYS A 368 15.62 2.06 -1.32
C LYS A 368 14.97 0.72 -1.58
N LEU A 369 13.77 0.69 -2.18
CA LEU A 369 12.91 -0.49 -2.27
C LEU A 369 12.35 -0.70 -3.69
N GLY A 370 11.57 -1.77 -3.85
CA GLY A 370 10.72 -2.04 -5.01
C GLY A 370 11.42 -2.69 -6.21
N SER A 371 12.72 -2.93 -6.16
CA SER A 371 13.45 -3.66 -7.23
C SER A 371 14.66 -4.40 -6.67
N ILE A 372 15.14 -5.40 -7.41
CA ILE A 372 16.43 -6.06 -7.14
C ILE A 372 17.54 -5.20 -7.78
N SER A 373 18.19 -4.38 -6.95
CA SER A 373 19.25 -3.44 -7.37
C SER A 373 20.35 -3.42 -6.32
N VAL A 374 21.60 -3.39 -6.75
CA VAL A 374 22.74 -3.25 -5.84
C VAL A 374 22.61 -1.96 -5.01
N GLY A 375 22.79 -2.06 -3.71
CA GLY A 375 22.68 -0.95 -2.75
C GLY A 375 21.29 -0.74 -2.16
N LYS A 376 20.21 -1.28 -2.77
CA LYS A 376 18.87 -1.26 -2.16
C LYS A 376 18.76 -2.22 -0.98
N VAL A 377 17.80 -1.96 -0.10
CA VAL A 377 17.49 -2.81 1.04
C VAL A 377 17.12 -4.22 0.55
N ALA A 378 17.69 -5.24 1.18
CA ALA A 378 17.50 -6.63 0.83
C ALA A 378 16.15 -7.17 1.35
N ASN A 379 15.06 -6.58 0.84
CA ASN A 379 13.69 -7.03 1.07
C ASN A 379 13.22 -7.81 -0.17
N PHE A 380 13.14 -9.13 -0.05
CA PHE A 380 12.77 -10.02 -1.14
C PHE A 380 12.09 -11.28 -0.62
N PHE A 381 11.43 -12.02 -1.49
CA PHE A 381 10.92 -13.34 -1.17
C PHE A 381 11.36 -14.36 -2.24
N ILE A 382 11.41 -15.63 -1.79
CA ILE A 382 11.70 -16.79 -2.65
C ILE A 382 10.42 -17.60 -2.77
N THR A 383 10.09 -18.01 -3.99
CA THR A 383 8.93 -18.87 -4.25
C THR A 383 9.28 -20.35 -4.16
N LYS A 384 8.28 -21.21 -4.06
CA LYS A 384 8.40 -22.61 -4.46
C LYS A 384 8.73 -22.67 -5.96
N PRO A 385 9.35 -23.76 -6.45
CA PRO A 385 9.53 -23.97 -7.88
C PRO A 385 8.21 -23.85 -8.63
N MET A 386 8.20 -23.09 -9.71
CA MET A 386 7.03 -22.87 -10.55
C MET A 386 7.44 -22.73 -12.02
N PRO A 387 6.54 -22.98 -13.00
CA PRO A 387 6.91 -23.11 -14.41
C PRO A 387 7.35 -21.81 -15.07
N SER A 388 6.83 -20.66 -14.62
CA SER A 388 7.16 -19.35 -15.16
C SER A 388 6.80 -18.22 -14.19
N PRO A 389 7.32 -16.98 -14.36
CA PRO A 389 6.94 -15.83 -13.54
C PRO A 389 5.44 -15.52 -13.59
N GLU A 390 4.78 -15.72 -14.74
CA GLU A 390 3.35 -15.45 -14.91
C GLU A 390 2.49 -16.38 -14.06
N PHE A 391 2.98 -17.60 -13.75
CA PHE A 391 2.30 -18.55 -12.88
C PHE A 391 2.06 -17.98 -11.49
N PHE A 392 2.92 -17.07 -11.03
CA PHE A 392 2.79 -16.40 -9.72
C PHE A 392 1.48 -15.61 -9.59
N VAL A 393 1.03 -14.97 -10.65
CA VAL A 393 -0.24 -14.23 -10.71
C VAL A 393 -1.40 -15.14 -11.11
N TYR A 394 -1.16 -16.07 -12.04
CA TYR A 394 -2.17 -17.02 -12.52
C TYR A 394 -2.74 -17.91 -11.41
N ALA A 395 -1.88 -18.46 -10.55
CA ALA A 395 -2.27 -19.38 -9.48
C ALA A 395 -2.64 -18.63 -8.18
N TYR A 396 -3.57 -17.71 -8.25
CA TYR A 396 -3.89 -16.68 -7.27
C TYR A 396 -4.15 -17.16 -5.82
N CYS A 397 -4.64 -18.39 -5.61
CA CYS A 397 -4.88 -18.97 -4.28
C CYS A 397 -3.79 -19.94 -3.80
N THR A 398 -2.89 -20.40 -4.68
CA THR A 398 -1.85 -21.36 -4.31
C THR A 398 -0.78 -20.69 -3.45
N PRO A 399 -0.42 -21.20 -2.27
CA PRO A 399 0.63 -20.61 -1.44
C PRO A 399 2.02 -20.84 -2.06
N LEU A 400 2.47 -19.93 -2.90
CA LEU A 400 3.71 -20.04 -3.68
C LEU A 400 4.92 -19.44 -2.99
N ILE A 401 4.76 -18.47 -2.07
CA ILE A 401 5.88 -17.90 -1.32
C ILE A 401 6.38 -18.97 -0.34
N ALA A 402 7.66 -19.29 -0.43
CA ALA A 402 8.31 -20.27 0.43
C ALA A 402 9.05 -19.61 1.58
N ARG A 403 9.77 -18.52 1.32
CA ARG A 403 10.60 -17.80 2.30
C ARG A 403 10.56 -16.29 2.03
N VAL A 404 10.57 -15.52 3.09
CA VAL A 404 10.61 -14.05 3.03
C VAL A 404 11.87 -13.55 3.72
N PHE A 405 12.53 -12.57 3.15
CA PHE A 405 13.71 -11.91 3.69
C PHE A 405 13.48 -10.42 3.80
N LEU A 406 13.70 -9.90 5.00
CA LEU A 406 13.60 -8.48 5.29
C LEU A 406 14.95 -7.99 5.82
N ARG A 407 15.52 -6.99 5.19
CA ARG A 407 16.87 -6.49 5.48
C ARG A 407 17.94 -7.62 5.46
N GLY A 408 17.72 -8.61 4.57
CA GLY A 408 18.59 -9.78 4.43
C GLY A 408 18.43 -10.86 5.50
N GLU A 409 17.57 -10.67 6.50
CA GLU A 409 17.25 -11.69 7.49
C GLU A 409 15.94 -12.40 7.14
N GLU A 410 15.91 -13.71 7.35
CA GLU A 410 14.71 -14.50 7.08
C GLU A 410 13.63 -14.20 8.12
N TYR A 411 12.47 -13.82 7.64
CA TYR A 411 11.30 -13.53 8.45
C TYR A 411 10.41 -14.77 8.59
N SER A 412 10.04 -15.12 9.82
CA SER A 412 9.27 -16.34 10.16
C SER A 412 8.24 -16.10 11.27
#